data_58317175646d8142a990cb474549f04d
#
_entry.id   58317175646d8142a990cb474549f04d
#
_cell.length_a   1.000
_cell.length_b   1.000
_cell.length_c   1.000
_cell.angle_alpha   90.00
_cell.angle_beta   90.00
_cell.angle_gamma   90.00
#
_symmetry.space_group_name_H-M   'P 1'
#
loop_
_entity.id
_entity.type
_entity.pdbx_description
1 polymer ?
#
loop_
_entity_poly.entity_id
_entity_poly.type
_entity_poly.pdbx_seq_one_letter_code
_entity_poly.pdbx_strand_id
1 'polypeptide(L)'
;MAAIPNQQTNLHKVFYQCRLGRDDLERMFNMACEGIDSPTIEVSTVSGSTTFREATISSLVTTVSSQSTESGDDWTNLELKAESPGREKAFSIKIATDRTEYNISASDAVWTYGQSARIENFLNRRGAVKESPKYAAKISFGFIFAFLIIGAFFVMAESGPDTVSECLDKAKRVQENTPVVNAAFFTLMTLGLAGAVIPLLKRRALRARLQVNSNIPSGGWWHHLSAAEKIAAIGIPIAVAAAAGAVMSGFSDVFGK
;
A
#
# COMPACT_ATOMS: atom_id res chain seq x y z
N MET A 1 13.20 43.49 32.67
CA MET A 1 13.42 42.97 31.30
C MET A 1 12.25 42.03 30.98
N ALA A 2 11.43 42.36 30.01
CA ALA A 2 10.38 41.42 29.54
C ALA A 2 11.07 40.26 28.80
N ALA A 3 10.80 39.01 29.17
CA ALA A 3 11.29 37.84 28.47
C ALA A 3 10.75 37.89 27.04
N ILE A 4 11.63 37.89 26.04
CA ILE A 4 11.23 37.74 24.64
C ILE A 4 10.60 36.36 24.53
N PRO A 5 9.34 36.23 24.08
CA PRO A 5 8.71 34.93 23.94
C PRO A 5 9.56 34.09 22.95
N ASN A 6 10.05 32.95 23.41
CA ASN A 6 10.80 32.00 22.59
C ASN A 6 9.80 31.35 21.62
N GLN A 7 9.67 31.92 20.43
CA GLN A 7 8.74 31.42 19.41
C GLN A 7 9.37 30.20 18.74
N GLN A 8 8.78 29.05 18.97
CA GLN A 8 9.24 27.78 18.40
C GLN A 8 8.29 27.34 17.27
N THR A 9 8.83 27.05 16.12
CA THR A 9 8.09 26.51 14.98
C THR A 9 8.06 25.01 15.08
N ASN A 10 6.85 24.42 15.19
CA ASN A 10 6.63 22.99 15.23
C ASN A 10 5.96 22.52 13.93
N LEU A 11 6.49 21.47 13.33
CA LEU A 11 5.95 20.90 12.09
C LEU A 11 5.86 19.39 12.21
N HIS A 12 4.64 18.87 12.14
CA HIS A 12 4.35 17.43 12.15
C HIS A 12 3.77 17.00 10.82
N LYS A 13 4.26 15.89 10.26
CA LYS A 13 3.71 15.30 9.03
C LYS A 13 3.67 13.78 9.13
N VAL A 14 2.67 13.20 8.45
CA VAL A 14 2.41 11.77 8.38
C VAL A 14 2.41 11.32 6.93
N PHE A 15 3.09 10.21 6.66
CA PHE A 15 3.18 9.57 5.36
C PHE A 15 2.84 8.09 5.47
N TYR A 16 2.29 7.54 4.40
CA TYR A 16 1.92 6.13 4.30
C TYR A 16 2.72 5.45 3.20
N GLN A 17 2.81 4.12 3.23
CA GLN A 17 3.44 3.29 2.19
C GLN A 17 4.94 3.54 2.00
N CYS A 18 5.64 4.08 2.98
CA CYS A 18 7.09 4.28 2.93
C CYS A 18 7.82 2.95 2.86
N ARG A 19 8.82 2.86 2.00
CA ARG A 19 9.66 1.68 1.83
C ARG A 19 11.11 2.10 1.99
N LEU A 20 11.68 1.73 3.13
CA LEU A 20 13.00 2.18 3.55
C LEU A 20 13.89 0.97 3.79
N GLY A 21 14.94 0.86 3.00
CA GLY A 21 16.03 -0.08 3.18
C GLY A 21 17.16 0.56 3.99
N ARG A 22 18.22 -0.22 4.24
CA ARG A 22 19.36 0.20 5.07
C ARG A 22 19.97 1.52 4.61
N ASP A 23 20.35 1.63 3.35
CA ASP A 23 20.99 2.85 2.82
C ASP A 23 20.04 4.07 2.91
N ASP A 24 18.74 3.83 2.77
CA ASP A 24 17.73 4.88 2.90
C ASP A 24 17.63 5.39 4.34
N LEU A 25 17.69 4.48 5.30
CA LEU A 25 17.67 4.82 6.72
C LEU A 25 18.93 5.62 7.11
N GLU A 26 20.11 5.15 6.70
CA GLU A 26 21.36 5.86 6.98
C GLU A 26 21.36 7.26 6.35
N ARG A 27 20.91 7.36 5.09
CA ARG A 27 20.81 8.65 4.39
C ARG A 27 19.78 9.59 5.04
N MET A 28 18.64 9.06 5.44
CA MET A 28 17.60 9.84 6.12
C MET A 28 18.10 10.34 7.49
N PHE A 29 18.84 9.52 8.23
CA PHE A 29 19.40 9.89 9.52
C PHE A 29 20.47 10.96 9.39
N ASN A 30 21.34 10.86 8.38
CA ASN A 30 22.30 11.91 8.09
C ASN A 30 21.61 13.23 7.76
N MET A 31 20.54 13.19 6.94
CA MET A 31 19.75 14.39 6.66
C MET A 31 19.06 14.94 7.91
N ALA A 32 18.56 14.07 8.78
CA ALA A 32 17.87 14.48 10.01
C ALA A 32 18.79 15.26 10.98
N CYS A 33 20.07 14.88 11.04
CA CYS A 33 21.06 15.51 11.89
C CYS A 33 21.66 16.79 11.28
N GLU A 34 21.46 17.04 9.98
CA GLU A 34 22.08 18.16 9.28
C GLU A 34 21.57 19.52 9.77
N GLY A 35 22.50 20.40 10.13
CA GLY A 35 22.20 21.72 10.67
C GLY A 35 21.79 21.73 12.14
N ILE A 36 21.95 20.62 12.85
CA ILE A 36 21.88 20.54 14.31
C ILE A 36 23.29 20.48 14.85
N ASP A 37 23.65 21.46 15.66
CA ASP A 37 25.00 21.55 16.23
C ASP A 37 25.16 20.52 17.36
N SER A 38 26.17 19.64 17.25
CA SER A 38 26.47 18.58 18.23
C SER A 38 25.24 17.80 18.66
N PRO A 39 24.50 17.15 17.72
CA PRO A 39 23.23 16.53 18.05
C PRO A 39 23.41 15.36 19.02
N THR A 40 22.57 15.32 20.04
CA THR A 40 22.32 14.08 20.79
C THR A 40 21.42 13.20 19.94
N ILE A 41 21.92 12.03 19.52
CA ILE A 41 21.21 11.10 18.64
C ILE A 41 20.78 9.89 19.47
N GLU A 42 19.50 9.54 19.40
CA GLU A 42 18.93 8.32 19.96
C GLU A 42 18.18 7.57 18.85
N VAL A 43 18.57 6.34 18.60
CA VAL A 43 17.86 5.42 17.71
C VAL A 43 17.25 4.32 18.56
N SER A 44 15.96 4.07 18.42
CA SER A 44 15.26 3.08 19.23
C SER A 44 14.31 2.23 18.41
N THR A 45 14.11 0.99 18.86
CA THR A 45 13.11 0.07 18.34
C THR A 45 12.50 -0.73 19.47
N VAL A 46 11.31 -1.27 19.24
CA VAL A 46 10.64 -2.19 20.17
C VAL A 46 10.56 -3.55 19.49
N SER A 47 11.15 -4.56 20.12
CA SER A 47 11.02 -5.96 19.69
C SER A 47 10.42 -6.77 20.85
N GLY A 48 9.23 -7.34 20.60
CA GLY A 48 8.43 -7.95 21.66
C GLY A 48 8.04 -6.95 22.75
N SER A 49 8.44 -7.20 23.99
CA SER A 49 8.23 -6.31 25.15
C SER A 49 9.44 -5.43 25.48
N THR A 50 10.54 -5.57 24.75
CA THR A 50 11.81 -4.89 25.05
C THR A 50 12.03 -3.70 24.13
N THR A 51 12.40 -2.57 24.72
CA THR A 51 12.84 -1.36 23.96
C THR A 51 14.36 -1.33 23.93
N PHE A 52 14.91 -1.31 22.74
CA PHE A 52 16.35 -1.16 22.49
C PHE A 52 16.63 0.26 22.11
N ARG A 53 17.75 0.83 22.63
CA ARG A 53 18.17 2.20 22.33
C ARG A 53 19.68 2.23 22.12
N GLU A 54 20.09 2.92 21.06
CA GLU A 54 21.47 3.04 20.66
C GLU A 54 21.72 4.42 20.00
N ALA A 55 22.99 4.78 19.82
CA ALA A 55 23.36 6.01 19.15
C ALA A 55 23.38 5.90 17.62
N THR A 56 23.46 4.66 17.08
CA THR A 56 23.50 4.40 15.63
C THR A 56 22.61 3.23 15.23
N ILE A 57 22.21 3.18 13.97
CA ILE A 57 21.41 2.03 13.45
C ILE A 57 22.25 0.75 13.52
N SER A 58 23.52 0.82 13.17
CA SER A 58 24.40 -0.36 13.13
C SER A 58 24.56 -0.99 14.51
N SER A 59 24.75 -0.19 15.57
CA SER A 59 24.80 -0.68 16.95
C SER A 59 23.44 -1.24 17.37
N LEU A 60 22.34 -0.56 17.03
CA LEU A 60 20.99 -1.04 17.35
C LEU A 60 20.71 -2.40 16.72
N VAL A 61 21.05 -2.59 15.44
CA VAL A 61 20.88 -3.87 14.73
C VAL A 61 21.69 -4.98 15.40
N THR A 62 22.95 -4.68 15.78
CA THR A 62 23.81 -5.65 16.47
C THR A 62 23.21 -6.04 17.84
N THR A 63 22.76 -5.05 18.61
CA THR A 63 22.17 -5.28 19.94
C THR A 63 20.88 -6.11 19.84
N VAL A 64 19.98 -5.75 18.91
CA VAL A 64 18.73 -6.51 18.69
C VAL A 64 19.04 -7.93 18.21
N SER A 65 19.94 -8.12 17.26
CA SER A 65 20.28 -9.45 16.73
C SER A 65 20.95 -10.37 17.78
N SER A 66 21.65 -9.80 18.76
CA SER A 66 22.28 -10.56 19.82
C SER A 66 21.31 -10.98 20.94
N GLN A 67 20.21 -10.28 21.11
CA GLN A 67 19.28 -10.46 22.24
C GLN A 67 17.89 -10.97 21.83
N SER A 68 17.48 -10.79 20.57
CA SER A 68 16.20 -11.28 20.09
C SER A 68 16.35 -12.54 19.25
N THR A 69 15.45 -13.51 19.48
CA THR A 69 15.37 -14.75 18.70
C THR A 69 14.72 -14.47 17.31
N GLU A 70 14.09 -13.32 17.13
CA GLU A 70 13.48 -12.88 15.88
C GLU A 70 14.50 -12.13 15.03
N SER A 71 15.38 -12.87 14.36
CA SER A 71 16.40 -12.32 13.44
C SER A 71 15.82 -11.99 12.04
N GLY A 72 14.63 -11.43 11.98
CA GLY A 72 14.01 -10.98 10.73
C GLY A 72 14.59 -9.65 10.24
N ASP A 73 14.72 -9.49 8.92
CA ASP A 73 15.15 -8.24 8.30
C ASP A 73 14.05 -7.17 8.29
N ASP A 74 12.78 -7.60 8.33
CA ASP A 74 11.61 -6.73 8.36
C ASP A 74 11.29 -6.29 9.79
N TRP A 75 11.57 -5.03 10.12
CA TRP A 75 11.25 -4.44 11.41
C TRP A 75 9.86 -3.78 11.39
N THR A 76 9.18 -3.82 12.54
CA THR A 76 7.84 -3.26 12.67
C THR A 76 7.84 -1.79 13.08
N ASN A 77 8.91 -1.32 13.71
CA ASN A 77 9.05 0.06 14.17
C ASN A 77 10.52 0.45 14.28
N LEU A 78 10.78 1.73 14.07
CA LEU A 78 12.08 2.37 14.29
C LEU A 78 11.82 3.84 14.59
N GLU A 79 12.48 4.37 15.61
CA GLU A 79 12.39 5.78 15.98
C GLU A 79 13.80 6.36 16.05
N LEU A 80 13.96 7.53 15.41
CA LEU A 80 15.16 8.35 15.54
C LEU A 80 14.78 9.67 16.17
N LYS A 81 15.60 10.11 17.14
CA LYS A 81 15.58 11.46 17.70
C LYS A 81 16.94 12.08 17.55
N ALA A 82 16.98 13.34 17.16
CA ALA A 82 18.17 14.16 17.09
C ALA A 82 17.84 15.53 17.68
N GLU A 83 18.52 15.91 18.74
CA GLU A 83 18.26 17.15 19.47
C GLU A 83 19.57 17.92 19.70
N SER A 84 19.54 19.24 19.54
CA SER A 84 20.64 20.11 19.98
C SER A 84 20.68 20.19 21.50
N PRO A 85 21.87 20.46 22.13
CA PRO A 85 22.02 20.51 23.59
C PRO A 85 21.04 21.47 24.27
N GLY A 86 20.70 22.58 23.65
CA GLY A 86 19.74 23.58 24.16
C GLY A 86 18.28 23.34 23.74
N ARG A 87 17.99 22.25 23.03
CA ARG A 87 16.68 21.97 22.40
C ARG A 87 16.19 23.09 21.47
N GLU A 88 17.12 23.90 20.96
CA GLU A 88 16.79 24.94 19.98
C GLU A 88 16.35 24.33 18.63
N LYS A 89 16.89 23.16 18.31
CA LYS A 89 16.53 22.36 17.15
C LYS A 89 16.31 20.90 17.58
N ALA A 90 15.18 20.36 17.22
CA ALA A 90 14.85 18.96 17.47
C ALA A 90 14.20 18.34 16.23
N PHE A 91 14.61 17.13 15.93
CA PHE A 91 14.02 16.31 14.88
C PHE A 91 13.69 14.94 15.46
N SER A 92 12.50 14.45 15.20
CA SER A 92 12.14 13.06 15.47
C SER A 92 11.43 12.46 14.27
N ILE A 93 11.74 11.22 13.96
CA ILE A 93 11.01 10.43 12.97
C ILE A 93 10.69 9.05 13.53
N LYS A 94 9.45 8.64 13.38
CA LYS A 94 8.95 7.34 13.77
C LYS A 94 8.46 6.62 12.53
N ILE A 95 9.04 5.45 12.27
CA ILE A 95 8.71 4.59 11.15
C ILE A 95 7.99 3.37 11.70
N ALA A 96 6.76 3.15 11.28
CA ALA A 96 5.95 1.99 11.63
C ALA A 96 5.52 1.26 10.35
N THR A 97 4.97 0.06 10.51
CA THR A 97 4.50 -0.76 9.38
C THR A 97 3.39 -0.14 8.57
N ASP A 98 2.60 0.76 9.15
CA ASP A 98 1.46 1.41 8.52
C ASP A 98 1.75 2.85 8.07
N ARG A 99 2.67 3.55 8.76
CA ARG A 99 2.95 4.96 8.53
C ARG A 99 4.36 5.37 8.98
N THR A 100 4.80 6.48 8.44
CA THR A 100 6.01 7.20 8.88
C THR A 100 5.59 8.59 9.32
N GLU A 101 5.93 8.97 10.52
CA GLU A 101 5.64 10.28 11.10
C GLU A 101 6.94 11.00 11.40
N TYR A 102 7.02 12.28 11.11
CA TYR A 102 8.12 13.08 11.62
C TYR A 102 7.64 14.36 12.27
N ASN A 103 8.42 14.81 13.23
CA ASN A 103 8.23 16.07 13.93
C ASN A 103 9.55 16.85 13.91
N ILE A 104 9.46 18.12 13.52
CA ILE A 104 10.58 19.05 13.48
C ILE A 104 10.19 20.25 14.33
N SER A 105 11.06 20.62 15.25
CA SER A 105 10.86 21.76 16.14
C SER A 105 12.13 22.60 16.19
N ALA A 106 12.01 23.88 15.87
CA ALA A 106 13.13 24.82 16.02
C ALA A 106 12.66 26.26 16.22
N SER A 107 13.55 27.08 16.78
CA SER A 107 13.40 28.53 16.82
C SER A 107 13.57 29.18 15.43
N ASP A 108 14.33 28.53 14.53
CA ASP A 108 14.54 28.93 13.14
C ASP A 108 13.47 28.29 12.22
N ALA A 109 12.51 29.10 11.78
CA ALA A 109 11.46 28.65 10.87
C ALA A 109 12.01 28.28 9.49
N VAL A 110 13.07 28.95 9.00
CA VAL A 110 13.65 28.67 7.68
C VAL A 110 14.27 27.27 7.68
N TRP A 111 15.04 26.95 8.73
CA TRP A 111 15.58 25.61 8.89
C TRP A 111 14.47 24.56 8.99
N THR A 112 13.41 24.80 9.79
CA THR A 112 12.30 23.88 9.98
C THR A 112 11.61 23.53 8.66
N TYR A 113 11.26 24.54 7.85
CA TYR A 113 10.60 24.31 6.56
C TYR A 113 11.55 23.71 5.53
N GLY A 114 12.81 24.13 5.50
CA GLY A 114 13.84 23.58 4.62
C GLY A 114 14.08 22.10 4.89
N GLN A 115 14.25 21.74 6.15
CA GLN A 115 14.44 20.35 6.58
C GLN A 115 13.21 19.49 6.28
N SER A 116 12.02 20.02 6.57
CA SER A 116 10.76 19.34 6.22
C SER A 116 10.65 19.07 4.72
N ALA A 117 10.96 20.03 3.87
CA ALA A 117 10.88 19.86 2.42
C ALA A 117 11.88 18.80 1.91
N ARG A 118 13.08 18.73 2.48
CA ARG A 118 14.09 17.72 2.13
C ARG A 118 13.64 16.31 2.50
N ILE A 119 13.16 16.11 3.74
CA ILE A 119 12.64 14.82 4.21
C ILE A 119 11.41 14.40 3.40
N GLU A 120 10.47 15.32 3.15
CA GLU A 120 9.28 15.05 2.33
C GLU A 120 9.67 14.59 0.91
N ASN A 121 10.60 15.30 0.25
CA ASN A 121 11.06 14.93 -1.09
C ASN A 121 11.75 13.55 -1.08
N PHE A 122 12.52 13.25 -0.06
CA PHE A 122 13.15 11.95 0.11
C PHE A 122 12.10 10.84 0.26
N LEU A 123 11.14 11.00 1.18
CA LEU A 123 10.08 10.01 1.41
C LEU A 123 9.20 9.81 0.18
N ASN A 124 8.84 10.87 -0.54
CA ASN A 124 8.07 10.79 -1.78
C ASN A 124 8.77 9.96 -2.86
N ARG A 125 10.11 10.09 -2.98
CA ARG A 125 10.90 9.24 -3.89
C ARG A 125 10.92 7.76 -3.50
N ARG A 126 10.61 7.44 -2.23
CA ARG A 126 10.50 6.09 -1.68
C ARG A 126 9.06 5.57 -1.64
N GLY A 127 8.16 6.20 -2.40
CA GLY A 127 6.77 5.77 -2.56
C GLY A 127 5.83 6.24 -1.46
N ALA A 128 6.28 7.16 -0.60
CA ALA A 128 5.44 7.73 0.43
C ALA A 128 4.27 8.54 -0.17
N VAL A 129 3.10 8.39 0.42
CA VAL A 129 1.89 9.15 0.07
C VAL A 129 1.33 9.82 1.32
N LYS A 130 0.79 11.02 1.19
CA LYS A 130 0.18 11.76 2.30
C LYS A 130 -1.20 11.24 2.67
N GLU A 131 -1.89 10.63 1.71
CA GLU A 131 -3.25 10.15 1.91
C GLU A 131 -3.26 8.72 2.46
N SER A 132 -4.13 8.47 3.43
CA SER A 132 -4.30 7.13 3.99
C SER A 132 -4.86 6.17 2.93
N PRO A 133 -4.24 4.99 2.73
CA PRO A 133 -4.70 4.01 1.74
C PRO A 133 -6.10 3.43 2.03
N LYS A 134 -6.69 3.75 3.17
CA LYS A 134 -8.04 3.28 3.55
C LYS A 134 -9.15 3.81 2.61
N TYR A 135 -8.96 4.98 1.99
CA TYR A 135 -9.94 5.56 1.06
C TYR A 135 -10.04 4.79 -0.26
N ALA A 136 -8.92 4.36 -0.81
CA ALA A 136 -8.90 3.62 -2.08
C ALA A 136 -9.62 2.25 -2.00
N ALA A 137 -9.71 1.64 -0.81
CA ALA A 137 -10.41 0.37 -0.62
C ALA A 137 -11.94 0.49 -0.74
N LYS A 138 -12.50 1.60 -0.28
CA LYS A 138 -13.96 1.82 -0.32
C LYS A 138 -14.49 1.97 -1.76
N ILE A 139 -13.70 2.61 -2.63
CA ILE A 139 -14.06 2.84 -4.02
C ILE A 139 -14.06 1.53 -4.81
N SER A 140 -13.05 0.66 -4.62
CA SER A 140 -12.98 -0.64 -5.31
C SER A 140 -14.14 -1.58 -4.93
N PHE A 141 -14.58 -1.56 -3.68
CA PHE A 141 -15.73 -2.37 -3.23
C PHE A 141 -17.04 -1.88 -3.84
N GLY A 142 -17.22 -0.54 -3.98
CA GLY A 142 -18.39 0.06 -4.61
C GLY A 142 -18.55 -0.35 -6.09
N PHE A 143 -17.44 -0.39 -6.83
CA PHE A 143 -17.47 -0.83 -8.23
C PHE A 143 -17.86 -2.31 -8.38
N ILE A 144 -17.31 -3.21 -7.54
CA ILE A 144 -17.68 -4.64 -7.56
C ILE A 144 -19.16 -4.83 -7.27
N PHE A 145 -19.68 -4.10 -6.27
CA PHE A 145 -21.08 -4.20 -5.88
C PHE A 145 -22.03 -3.65 -6.97
N ALA A 146 -21.65 -2.54 -7.61
CA ALA A 146 -22.40 -1.98 -8.74
C ALA A 146 -22.44 -2.96 -9.94
N PHE A 147 -21.33 -3.62 -10.27
CA PHE A 147 -21.28 -4.63 -11.33
C PHE A 147 -22.16 -5.86 -11.02
N LEU A 148 -22.17 -6.31 -9.76
CA LEU A 148 -23.04 -7.43 -9.35
C LEU A 148 -24.52 -7.07 -9.44
N ILE A 149 -24.90 -5.84 -9.05
CA ILE A 149 -26.28 -5.36 -9.17
C ILE A 149 -26.71 -5.24 -10.64
N ILE A 150 -25.86 -4.67 -11.49
CA ILE A 150 -26.15 -4.55 -12.93
C ILE A 150 -26.29 -5.94 -13.57
N GLY A 151 -25.40 -6.89 -13.23
CA GLY A 151 -25.49 -8.28 -13.70
C GLY A 151 -26.78 -8.97 -13.25
N ALA A 152 -27.17 -8.82 -11.97
CA ALA A 152 -28.42 -9.36 -11.44
C ALA A 152 -29.65 -8.72 -12.11
N PHE A 153 -29.62 -7.43 -12.41
CA PHE A 153 -30.70 -6.72 -13.08
C PHE A 153 -30.90 -7.23 -14.52
N PHE A 154 -29.80 -7.52 -15.24
CA PHE A 154 -29.89 -8.12 -16.57
C PHE A 154 -30.51 -9.52 -16.55
N VAL A 155 -30.19 -10.34 -15.55
CA VAL A 155 -30.78 -11.68 -15.38
C VAL A 155 -32.28 -11.60 -15.01
N MET A 156 -32.68 -10.63 -14.19
CA MET A 156 -34.10 -10.45 -13.78
C MET A 156 -34.96 -9.76 -14.84
N ALA A 157 -34.41 -8.94 -15.71
CA ALA A 157 -35.13 -8.22 -16.75
C ALA A 157 -35.70 -9.15 -17.84
N GLU A 158 -35.21 -10.40 -17.94
CA GLU A 158 -35.71 -11.41 -18.88
C GLU A 158 -36.93 -12.21 -18.34
N SER A 159 -37.36 -11.98 -17.09
CA SER A 159 -38.36 -12.82 -16.40
C SER A 159 -39.76 -12.19 -16.36
N GLY A 160 -40.24 -11.59 -17.44
CA GLY A 160 -41.62 -11.08 -17.53
C GLY A 160 -42.64 -12.18 -17.92
N PRO A 161 -43.91 -12.11 -17.46
CA PRO A 161 -44.95 -13.05 -17.84
C PRO A 161 -45.37 -12.80 -19.29
N ASP A 162 -45.08 -13.76 -20.17
CA ASP A 162 -45.37 -13.69 -21.58
C ASP A 162 -46.44 -14.72 -21.97
N THR A 163 -47.22 -14.41 -22.99
CA THR A 163 -48.16 -15.37 -23.63
C THR A 163 -47.37 -16.50 -24.29
N VAL A 164 -47.94 -17.70 -24.37
CA VAL A 164 -47.29 -18.94 -24.83
C VAL A 164 -46.66 -18.80 -26.24
N SER A 165 -47.26 -18.01 -27.15
CA SER A 165 -46.72 -17.75 -28.49
C SER A 165 -45.51 -16.83 -28.47
N GLU A 166 -45.50 -15.82 -27.60
CA GLU A 166 -44.32 -14.92 -27.41
C GLU A 166 -43.18 -15.64 -26.70
N CYS A 167 -43.48 -16.59 -25.82
CA CYS A 167 -42.49 -17.45 -25.18
C CYS A 167 -41.69 -18.29 -26.19
N LEU A 168 -42.34 -18.82 -27.24
CA LEU A 168 -41.69 -19.64 -28.27
C LEU A 168 -40.76 -18.80 -29.16
N ASP A 169 -41.20 -17.61 -29.57
CA ASP A 169 -40.40 -16.70 -30.39
C ASP A 169 -39.25 -16.05 -29.58
N LYS A 170 -39.52 -15.79 -28.30
CA LYS A 170 -38.49 -15.31 -27.36
C LYS A 170 -37.45 -16.39 -27.06
N ALA A 171 -37.89 -17.66 -26.88
CA ALA A 171 -37.00 -18.80 -26.69
C ALA A 171 -36.06 -19.01 -27.88
N LYS A 172 -36.57 -18.86 -29.12
CA LYS A 172 -35.73 -18.92 -30.32
C LYS A 172 -34.71 -17.78 -30.39
N ARG A 173 -35.12 -16.52 -30.12
CA ARG A 173 -34.19 -15.36 -30.09
C ARG A 173 -33.18 -15.44 -28.98
N VAL A 174 -33.57 -15.93 -27.80
CA VAL A 174 -32.67 -16.18 -26.68
C VAL A 174 -31.66 -17.23 -27.06
N GLN A 175 -32.07 -18.33 -27.70
CA GLN A 175 -31.17 -19.41 -28.14
C GLN A 175 -30.15 -18.93 -29.18
N GLU A 176 -30.56 -18.05 -30.12
CA GLU A 176 -29.65 -17.47 -31.11
C GLU A 176 -28.63 -16.44 -30.49
N ASN A 177 -29.07 -15.66 -29.50
CA ASN A 177 -28.24 -14.61 -28.90
C ASN A 177 -27.53 -15.05 -27.61
N THR A 178 -27.89 -16.18 -27.02
CA THR A 178 -27.32 -16.72 -25.79
C THR A 178 -25.77 -16.78 -25.81
N PRO A 179 -25.12 -17.27 -26.90
CA PRO A 179 -23.65 -17.32 -26.90
C PRO A 179 -23.00 -15.95 -26.86
N VAL A 180 -23.59 -14.93 -27.51
CA VAL A 180 -23.05 -13.56 -27.51
C VAL A 180 -23.25 -12.89 -26.15
N VAL A 181 -24.43 -13.04 -25.55
CA VAL A 181 -24.78 -12.51 -24.22
C VAL A 181 -23.88 -13.14 -23.15
N ASN A 182 -23.70 -14.45 -23.20
CA ASN A 182 -22.82 -15.16 -22.28
C ASN A 182 -21.37 -14.76 -22.46
N ALA A 183 -20.88 -14.63 -23.69
CA ALA A 183 -19.52 -14.15 -23.97
C ALA A 183 -19.29 -12.73 -23.41
N ALA A 184 -20.24 -11.82 -23.59
CA ALA A 184 -20.19 -10.47 -23.06
C ALA A 184 -20.21 -10.48 -21.53
N PHE A 185 -21.06 -11.26 -20.89
CA PHE A 185 -21.15 -11.40 -19.45
C PHE A 185 -19.84 -11.92 -18.84
N PHE A 186 -19.28 -13.00 -19.39
CA PHE A 186 -18.01 -13.57 -18.90
C PHE A 186 -16.83 -12.63 -19.16
N THR A 187 -16.82 -11.90 -20.26
CA THR A 187 -15.79 -10.88 -20.53
C THR A 187 -15.88 -9.77 -19.51
N LEU A 188 -17.06 -9.26 -19.19
CA LEU A 188 -17.27 -8.24 -18.17
C LEU A 188 -16.89 -8.75 -16.77
N MET A 189 -17.25 -9.99 -16.45
CA MET A 189 -16.89 -10.62 -15.17
C MET A 189 -15.38 -10.77 -15.02
N THR A 190 -14.69 -11.18 -16.09
CA THR A 190 -13.22 -11.32 -16.11
C THR A 190 -12.53 -9.97 -15.96
N LEU A 191 -13.01 -8.95 -16.66
CA LEU A 191 -12.51 -7.57 -16.54
C LEU A 191 -12.77 -7.01 -15.13
N GLY A 192 -13.94 -7.27 -14.55
CA GLY A 192 -14.27 -6.86 -13.18
C GLY A 192 -13.37 -7.52 -12.14
N LEU A 193 -13.13 -8.82 -12.26
CA LEU A 193 -12.21 -9.58 -11.39
C LEU A 193 -10.75 -9.10 -11.54
N ALA A 194 -10.28 -8.90 -12.76
CA ALA A 194 -8.96 -8.35 -13.02
C ALA A 194 -8.84 -6.94 -12.43
N GLY A 195 -9.87 -6.11 -12.61
CA GLY A 195 -9.95 -4.77 -12.02
C GLY A 195 -9.95 -4.76 -10.48
N ALA A 196 -10.43 -5.82 -9.84
CA ALA A 196 -10.38 -5.97 -8.39
C ALA A 196 -9.05 -6.53 -7.87
N VAL A 197 -8.50 -7.54 -8.55
CA VAL A 197 -7.29 -8.26 -8.13
C VAL A 197 -6.04 -7.40 -8.31
N ILE A 198 -5.91 -6.70 -9.44
CA ILE A 198 -4.74 -5.85 -9.73
C ILE A 198 -4.53 -4.76 -8.67
N PRO A 199 -5.55 -3.96 -8.26
CA PRO A 199 -5.38 -2.99 -7.19
C PRO A 199 -5.03 -3.62 -5.84
N LEU A 200 -5.56 -4.81 -5.53
CA LEU A 200 -5.24 -5.54 -4.29
C LEU A 200 -3.78 -5.98 -4.26
N LEU A 201 -3.28 -6.56 -5.37
CA LEU A 201 -1.88 -6.96 -5.51
C LEU A 201 -0.95 -5.74 -5.49
N LYS A 202 -1.31 -4.69 -6.23
CA LYS A 202 -0.58 -3.42 -6.21
C LYS A 202 -0.51 -2.84 -4.80
N ARG A 203 -1.61 -2.86 -4.07
CA ARG A 203 -1.68 -2.37 -2.69
C ARG A 203 -0.82 -3.20 -1.75
N ARG A 204 -0.80 -4.54 -1.93
CA ARG A 204 0.06 -5.43 -1.16
C ARG A 204 1.54 -5.21 -1.48
N ALA A 205 1.88 -5.04 -2.76
CA ALA A 205 3.23 -4.76 -3.21
C ALA A 205 3.77 -3.39 -2.74
N LEU A 206 2.88 -2.41 -2.57
CA LEU A 206 3.21 -1.06 -2.12
C LEU A 206 3.05 -0.85 -0.60
N ARG A 207 2.88 -1.92 0.20
CA ARG A 207 2.88 -1.79 1.66
C ARG A 207 4.18 -1.17 2.15
N ALA A 208 4.08 -0.41 3.22
CA ALA A 208 5.25 0.07 3.94
C ALA A 208 6.15 -1.12 4.32
N ARG A 209 7.44 -0.96 4.11
CA ARG A 209 8.46 -1.94 4.50
C ARG A 209 9.64 -1.21 5.13
N LEU A 210 10.14 -1.78 6.20
CA LEU A 210 11.31 -1.30 6.91
C LEU A 210 12.32 -2.44 6.97
N GLN A 211 13.37 -2.37 6.17
CA GLN A 211 14.43 -3.36 6.14
C GLN A 211 15.74 -2.74 6.63
N VAL A 212 16.24 -3.26 7.75
CA VAL A 212 17.41 -2.66 8.41
C VAL A 212 18.74 -3.29 7.99
N ASN A 213 18.74 -4.51 7.46
CA ASN A 213 19.95 -5.23 7.04
C ASN A 213 20.11 -5.25 5.51
N SER A 214 19.03 -5.09 4.76
CA SER A 214 19.05 -5.15 3.30
C SER A 214 18.45 -3.91 2.67
N ASN A 215 18.77 -3.72 1.39
CA ASN A 215 18.20 -2.64 0.60
C ASN A 215 16.94 -3.10 -0.12
N ILE A 216 15.93 -2.24 -0.15
CA ILE A 216 14.71 -2.48 -0.90
C ILE A 216 14.98 -2.16 -2.37
N PRO A 217 14.76 -3.10 -3.31
CA PRO A 217 14.97 -2.84 -4.73
C PRO A 217 14.20 -1.61 -5.22
N SER A 218 14.87 -0.72 -5.92
CA SER A 218 14.20 0.38 -6.61
C SER A 218 13.52 -0.14 -7.86
N GLY A 219 12.22 0.11 -8.02
CA GLY A 219 11.49 -0.34 -9.20
C GLY A 219 9.98 -0.16 -9.06
N GLY A 220 9.24 -0.47 -10.12
CA GLY A 220 7.78 -0.47 -10.11
C GLY A 220 7.21 -1.58 -9.21
N TRP A 221 5.93 -1.46 -8.88
CA TRP A 221 5.21 -2.41 -8.00
C TRP A 221 5.39 -3.88 -8.39
N TRP A 222 5.59 -4.16 -9.68
CA TRP A 222 5.81 -5.51 -10.22
C TRP A 222 7.10 -6.17 -9.71
N HIS A 223 8.18 -5.39 -9.54
CA HIS A 223 9.45 -5.88 -9.02
C HIS A 223 9.38 -6.28 -7.55
N HIS A 224 8.40 -5.76 -6.83
CA HIS A 224 8.20 -6.00 -5.41
C HIS A 224 7.30 -7.21 -5.10
N LEU A 225 6.70 -7.81 -6.12
CA LEU A 225 5.95 -9.04 -6.00
C LEU A 225 6.89 -10.23 -5.90
N SER A 226 6.59 -11.15 -5.01
CA SER A 226 7.22 -12.48 -4.97
C SER A 226 6.92 -13.25 -6.24
N ALA A 227 7.71 -14.29 -6.52
CA ALA A 227 7.48 -15.16 -7.69
C ALA A 227 6.06 -15.75 -7.67
N ALA A 228 5.58 -16.18 -6.51
CA ALA A 228 4.21 -16.71 -6.34
C ALA A 228 3.14 -15.65 -6.65
N GLU A 229 3.34 -14.40 -6.20
CA GLU A 229 2.40 -13.29 -6.47
C GLU A 229 2.40 -12.89 -7.94
N LYS A 230 3.56 -12.93 -8.63
CA LYS A 230 3.66 -12.73 -10.09
C LYS A 230 2.90 -13.79 -10.86
N ILE A 231 3.08 -15.06 -10.48
CA ILE A 231 2.35 -16.18 -11.07
C ILE A 231 0.84 -16.03 -10.82
N ALA A 232 0.44 -15.68 -9.61
CA ALA A 232 -0.96 -15.43 -9.28
C ALA A 232 -1.56 -14.26 -10.06
N ALA A 233 -0.81 -13.17 -10.23
CA ALA A 233 -1.27 -11.99 -10.98
C ALA A 233 -1.54 -12.29 -12.47
N ILE A 234 -0.79 -13.22 -13.06
CA ILE A 234 -0.99 -13.66 -14.45
C ILE A 234 -1.97 -14.84 -14.51
N GLY A 235 -1.83 -15.79 -13.60
CA GLY A 235 -2.58 -17.05 -13.63
C GLY A 235 -4.06 -16.88 -13.29
N ILE A 236 -4.44 -16.01 -12.37
CA ILE A 236 -5.84 -15.80 -11.98
C ILE A 236 -6.70 -15.34 -13.18
N PRO A 237 -6.33 -14.31 -13.94
CA PRO A 237 -7.10 -13.90 -15.11
C PRO A 237 -7.23 -15.01 -16.16
N ILE A 238 -6.14 -15.78 -16.39
CA ILE A 238 -6.13 -16.89 -17.35
C ILE A 238 -7.06 -18.02 -16.88
N ALA A 239 -6.99 -18.39 -15.58
CA ALA A 239 -7.83 -19.44 -15.02
C ALA A 239 -9.32 -19.07 -15.06
N VAL A 240 -9.65 -17.79 -14.79
CA VAL A 240 -11.04 -17.30 -14.90
C VAL A 240 -11.52 -17.33 -16.35
N ALA A 241 -10.71 -16.91 -17.30
CA ALA A 241 -11.05 -16.97 -18.72
C ALA A 241 -11.26 -18.42 -19.20
N ALA A 242 -10.39 -19.35 -18.78
CA ALA A 242 -10.51 -20.76 -19.10
C ALA A 242 -11.76 -21.41 -18.48
N ALA A 243 -12.05 -21.11 -17.21
CA ALA A 243 -13.26 -21.60 -16.54
C ALA A 243 -14.54 -21.06 -17.20
N ALA A 244 -14.53 -19.78 -17.59
CA ALA A 244 -15.64 -19.19 -18.34
C ALA A 244 -15.86 -19.90 -19.69
N GLY A 245 -14.81 -20.18 -20.42
CA GLY A 245 -14.85 -20.93 -21.70
C GLY A 245 -15.39 -22.36 -21.51
N ALA A 246 -14.95 -23.07 -20.46
CA ALA A 246 -15.42 -24.42 -20.17
C ALA A 246 -16.92 -24.47 -19.80
N VAL A 247 -17.41 -23.49 -19.03
CA VAL A 247 -18.84 -23.38 -18.70
C VAL A 247 -19.65 -23.14 -19.98
N MET A 248 -19.19 -22.25 -20.87
CA MET A 248 -19.89 -21.99 -22.14
C MET A 248 -19.97 -23.21 -23.06
N SER A 249 -18.89 -24.00 -23.18
CA SER A 249 -18.90 -25.22 -23.97
C SER A 249 -19.82 -26.28 -23.38
N GLY A 250 -19.85 -26.44 -22.05
CA GLY A 250 -20.77 -27.36 -21.37
C GLY A 250 -22.25 -27.00 -21.54
N PHE A 251 -22.57 -25.69 -21.53
CA PHE A 251 -23.95 -25.25 -21.80
C PHE A 251 -24.38 -25.50 -23.23
N SER A 252 -23.52 -25.31 -24.23
CA SER A 252 -23.86 -25.60 -25.63
C SER A 252 -24.14 -27.08 -25.89
N ASP A 253 -23.46 -27.99 -25.17
CA ASP A 253 -23.67 -29.44 -25.29
C ASP A 253 -24.96 -29.91 -24.60
N VAL A 254 -25.40 -29.23 -23.54
CA VAL A 254 -26.65 -29.62 -22.81
C VAL A 254 -27.89 -29.06 -23.43
N PHE A 255 -27.86 -27.91 -24.06
CA PHE A 255 -29.01 -27.20 -24.62
C PHE A 255 -29.04 -27.21 -26.17
N GLY A 256 -28.02 -27.74 -26.82
CA GLY A 256 -27.89 -27.81 -28.29
C GLY A 256 -28.38 -29.14 -28.91
N LYS A 257 -29.09 -29.98 -28.12
CA LYS A 257 -29.74 -31.22 -28.64
C LYS A 257 -31.24 -31.11 -28.72
#